data_53b5fbce0821c12fceb119ac34ad82f8
#
_entry.id   53b5fbce0821c12fceb119ac34ad82f8
#
_cell.length_a   1.000
_cell.length_b   1.000
_cell.length_c   1.000
_cell.angle_alpha   90.00
_cell.angle_beta   90.00
_cell.angle_gamma   90.00
#
_symmetry.space_group_name_H-M   'P 1'
#
loop_
_entity.id
_entity.type
_entity.pdbx_description
1 polymer ?
#
loop_
_entity_poly.entity_id
_entity_poly.type
_entity_poly.pdbx_seq_one_letter_code
_entity_poly.pdbx_strand_id
1 'polypeptide(L)'
;MKSGAVLTERQQKWFATVQANFVKATGRPLAEWVEIMKACPETTLKAQAAWLKAAHGVGQNHAAQILDACRPSDGPGWEEPQALRAVLWKDAGSLAILEAIEGVAGGVEGVISGQRKGYTSFSRAVQFAATRPLKGGRALLGLKLDRAMSERLTPAVRRESWSERLTAVVELEGPGQVDGE
;
A
#
# COMPACT_ATOMS: atom_id res chain seq x y z
N MET A 1 21.63 -2.98 -15.81
CA MET A 1 21.82 -1.95 -14.77
C MET A 1 20.44 -1.62 -14.21
N LYS A 2 20.14 -2.03 -12.98
CA LYS A 2 18.86 -1.74 -12.32
C LYS A 2 18.91 -0.28 -11.86
N SER A 3 18.17 0.60 -12.50
CA SER A 3 17.94 1.96 -12.03
C SER A 3 17.04 1.87 -10.81
N GLY A 4 17.61 1.89 -9.61
CA GLY A 4 16.86 1.99 -8.37
C GLY A 4 16.16 3.34 -8.33
N ALA A 5 14.85 3.36 -8.23
CA ALA A 5 14.11 4.58 -7.97
C ALA A 5 14.61 5.22 -6.68
N VAL A 6 15.11 6.44 -6.81
CA VAL A 6 15.58 7.21 -5.66
C VAL A 6 14.34 7.59 -4.84
N LEU A 7 14.23 7.01 -3.64
CA LEU A 7 13.21 7.40 -2.68
C LEU A 7 13.37 8.89 -2.34
N THR A 8 12.27 9.62 -2.24
CA THR A 8 12.32 11.00 -1.77
C THR A 8 12.84 11.05 -0.33
N GLU A 9 13.49 12.15 0.08
CA GLU A 9 13.99 12.32 1.45
C GLU A 9 12.90 12.07 2.51
N ARG A 10 11.66 12.44 2.22
CA ARG A 10 10.52 12.20 3.10
C ARG A 10 10.17 10.72 3.22
N GLN A 11 10.25 9.98 2.12
CA GLN A 11 10.08 8.52 2.13
C GLN A 11 11.20 7.84 2.90
N GLN A 12 12.45 8.27 2.72
CA GLN A 12 13.61 7.76 3.46
C GLN A 12 13.46 8.01 4.97
N LYS A 13 13.07 9.22 5.39
CA LYS A 13 12.79 9.55 6.79
C LYS A 13 11.65 8.72 7.36
N TRP A 14 10.59 8.51 6.59
CA TRP A 14 9.48 7.66 7.01
C TRP A 14 9.91 6.21 7.22
N PHE A 15 10.68 5.63 6.29
CA PHE A 15 11.22 4.28 6.42
C PHE A 15 12.14 4.14 7.64
N ALA A 16 13.05 5.09 7.84
CA ALA A 16 13.91 5.09 9.01
C ALA A 16 13.10 5.12 10.32
N THR A 17 12.04 5.91 10.36
CA THR A 17 11.12 5.99 11.51
C THR A 17 10.38 4.67 11.73
N VAL A 18 9.88 4.04 10.67
CA VAL A 18 9.19 2.74 10.76
C VAL A 18 10.13 1.65 11.27
N GLN A 19 11.37 1.59 10.75
CA GLN A 19 12.38 0.65 11.22
C GLN A 19 12.77 0.89 12.68
N ALA A 20 12.99 2.15 13.06
CA ALA A 20 13.31 2.51 14.44
C ALA A 20 12.18 2.15 15.42
N ASN A 21 10.93 2.40 15.03
CA ASN A 21 9.76 2.03 15.81
C ASN A 21 9.59 0.51 15.90
N PHE A 22 9.88 -0.22 14.82
CA PHE A 22 9.87 -1.68 14.84
C PHE A 22 10.88 -2.23 15.83
N VAL A 23 12.15 -1.77 15.78
CA VAL A 23 13.21 -2.18 16.72
C VAL A 23 12.82 -1.82 18.16
N LYS A 24 12.30 -0.61 18.39
CA LYS A 24 11.85 -0.16 19.71
C LYS A 24 10.74 -1.05 20.27
N ALA A 25 9.81 -1.49 19.42
CA ALA A 25 8.66 -2.30 19.85
C ALA A 25 8.99 -3.79 20.00
N THR A 26 9.96 -4.31 19.22
CA THR A 26 10.30 -5.74 19.18
C THR A 26 11.64 -6.07 19.80
N GLY A 27 12.44 -5.08 20.13
CA GLY A 27 13.78 -5.21 20.73
C GLY A 27 14.89 -5.62 19.75
N ARG A 28 14.56 -5.91 18.47
CA ARG A 28 15.51 -6.43 17.48
C ARG A 28 15.17 -5.93 16.06
N PRO A 29 16.17 -5.80 15.17
CA PRO A 29 15.94 -5.50 13.76
C PRO A 29 15.26 -6.67 13.05
N LEU A 30 14.57 -6.36 11.94
CA LEU A 30 13.78 -7.34 11.17
C LEU A 30 14.63 -8.53 10.70
N ALA A 31 15.89 -8.27 10.28
CA ALA A 31 16.80 -9.32 9.84
C ALA A 31 17.08 -10.38 10.91
N GLU A 32 17.23 -9.97 12.18
CA GLU A 32 17.40 -10.92 13.29
C GLU A 32 16.14 -11.75 13.54
N TRP A 33 14.96 -11.14 13.37
CA TRP A 33 13.71 -11.87 13.49
C TRP A 33 13.55 -12.92 12.40
N VAL A 34 14.01 -12.66 11.18
CA VAL A 34 14.05 -13.66 10.10
C VAL A 34 14.91 -14.86 10.49
N GLU A 35 16.07 -14.63 11.12
CA GLU A 35 16.92 -15.73 11.62
C GLU A 35 16.23 -16.51 12.76
N ILE A 36 15.60 -15.82 13.71
CA ILE A 36 14.85 -16.45 14.80
C ILE A 36 13.72 -17.33 14.24
N MET A 37 13.05 -16.91 13.20
CA MET A 37 11.97 -17.66 12.57
C MET A 37 12.41 -18.98 11.93
N LYS A 38 13.70 -19.14 11.59
CA LYS A 38 14.23 -20.44 11.11
C LYS A 38 14.14 -21.54 12.17
N ALA A 39 14.12 -21.16 13.44
CA ALA A 39 13.95 -22.09 14.57
C ALA A 39 12.50 -22.27 15.01
N CYS A 40 11.54 -21.63 14.33
CA CYS A 40 10.12 -21.74 14.65
C CYS A 40 9.60 -23.15 14.31
N PRO A 41 9.01 -23.90 15.27
CA PRO A 41 8.50 -25.25 15.00
C PRO A 41 7.19 -25.26 14.21
N GLU A 42 6.54 -24.11 14.08
CA GLU A 42 5.23 -23.99 13.49
C GLU A 42 5.27 -23.80 11.98
N THR A 43 4.35 -24.43 11.26
CA THR A 43 4.30 -24.40 9.80
C THR A 43 3.23 -23.49 9.22
N THR A 44 2.17 -23.20 10.01
CA THR A 44 1.08 -22.32 9.56
C THR A 44 1.29 -20.89 10.05
N LEU A 45 0.90 -19.92 9.25
CA LEU A 45 1.03 -18.51 9.60
C LEU A 45 0.37 -18.11 10.92
N LYS A 46 -0.81 -18.71 11.17
CA LYS A 46 -1.55 -18.47 12.42
C LYS A 46 -0.77 -18.99 13.62
N ALA A 47 -0.20 -20.20 13.52
CA ALA A 47 0.58 -20.80 14.57
C ALA A 47 1.92 -20.08 14.76
N GLN A 48 2.60 -19.68 13.69
CA GLN A 48 3.81 -18.88 13.71
C GLN A 48 3.58 -17.50 14.38
N ALA A 49 2.48 -16.82 14.07
CA ALA A 49 2.12 -15.57 14.75
C ALA A 49 1.84 -15.78 16.25
N ALA A 50 1.15 -16.88 16.60
CA ALA A 50 0.90 -17.23 17.98
C ALA A 50 2.20 -17.57 18.73
N TRP A 51 3.12 -18.29 18.11
CA TRP A 51 4.46 -18.58 18.65
C TRP A 51 5.29 -17.32 18.88
N LEU A 52 5.35 -16.40 17.91
CA LEU A 52 6.01 -15.10 18.07
C LEU A 52 5.45 -14.31 19.25
N LYS A 53 4.15 -14.34 19.46
CA LYS A 53 3.51 -13.69 20.61
C LYS A 53 3.84 -14.40 21.92
N ALA A 54 3.71 -15.73 21.98
CA ALA A 54 3.88 -16.52 23.19
C ALA A 54 5.35 -16.59 23.64
N ALA A 55 6.28 -16.85 22.71
CA ALA A 55 7.69 -17.04 23.02
C ALA A 55 8.48 -15.72 23.13
N HIS A 56 8.04 -14.69 22.39
CA HIS A 56 8.83 -13.46 22.24
C HIS A 56 8.05 -12.17 22.53
N GLY A 57 6.77 -12.24 22.88
CA GLY A 57 5.95 -11.07 23.20
C GLY A 57 5.65 -10.13 22.00
N VAL A 58 5.87 -10.61 20.77
CA VAL A 58 5.69 -9.80 19.55
C VAL A 58 4.21 -9.54 19.30
N GLY A 59 3.83 -8.27 19.17
CA GLY A 59 2.47 -7.88 18.86
C GLY A 59 2.06 -8.26 17.42
N GLN A 60 0.75 -8.41 17.20
CA GLN A 60 0.16 -8.94 15.95
C GLN A 60 0.65 -8.22 14.68
N ASN A 61 0.75 -6.88 14.70
CA ASN A 61 1.18 -6.12 13.53
C ASN A 61 2.67 -6.37 13.21
N HIS A 62 3.52 -6.46 14.22
CA HIS A 62 4.94 -6.75 14.04
C HIS A 62 5.17 -8.21 13.66
N ALA A 63 4.39 -9.14 14.20
CA ALA A 63 4.40 -10.54 13.78
C ALA A 63 4.06 -10.68 12.28
N ALA A 64 3.06 -9.93 11.78
CA ALA A 64 2.75 -9.92 10.36
C ALA A 64 3.91 -9.42 9.49
N GLN A 65 4.65 -8.38 9.93
CA GLN A 65 5.83 -7.88 9.23
C GLN A 65 6.96 -8.91 9.21
N ILE A 66 7.22 -9.59 10.33
CA ILE A 66 8.23 -10.66 10.41
C ILE A 66 7.87 -11.80 9.47
N LEU A 67 6.62 -12.28 9.52
CA LEU A 67 6.15 -13.37 8.67
C LEU A 67 6.18 -13.04 7.18
N ASP A 68 5.90 -11.79 6.81
CA ASP A 68 6.02 -11.32 5.42
C ASP A 68 7.48 -11.31 4.96
N ALA A 69 8.40 -10.89 5.84
CA ALA A 69 9.84 -10.89 5.56
C ALA A 69 10.45 -12.31 5.47
N CYS A 70 9.89 -13.30 6.16
CA CYS A 70 10.34 -14.68 6.13
C CYS A 70 9.90 -15.45 4.89
N ARG A 71 8.94 -14.93 4.12
CA ARG A 71 8.49 -15.57 2.89
C ARG A 71 9.40 -15.16 1.74
N PRO A 72 9.86 -16.10 0.92
CA PRO A 72 10.36 -15.74 -0.38
C PRO A 72 9.20 -15.08 -1.13
N SER A 73 9.22 -13.77 -1.24
CA SER A 73 8.25 -13.09 -2.07
C SER A 73 8.70 -13.26 -3.51
N ASP A 74 7.94 -14.03 -4.28
CA ASP A 74 8.10 -14.10 -5.75
C ASP A 74 7.73 -12.75 -6.41
N GLY A 75 7.49 -11.72 -5.61
CA GLY A 75 7.11 -10.38 -6.03
C GLY A 75 7.88 -9.27 -5.32
N PRO A 76 7.80 -8.06 -5.84
CA PRO A 76 8.52 -6.91 -5.30
C PRO A 76 8.07 -6.59 -3.87
N GLY A 77 9.04 -6.21 -3.04
CA GLY A 77 8.84 -5.70 -1.69
C GLY A 77 8.22 -4.30 -1.69
N TRP A 78 7.75 -3.88 -0.52
CA TRP A 78 7.21 -2.52 -0.36
C TRP A 78 8.29 -1.42 -0.48
N GLU A 79 9.57 -1.78 -0.41
CA GLU A 79 10.74 -0.95 -0.70
C GLU A 79 10.99 -0.75 -2.21
N GLU A 80 10.28 -1.49 -3.07
CA GLU A 80 10.37 -1.42 -4.52
C GLU A 80 9.06 -0.87 -5.13
N PRO A 81 8.69 0.39 -4.91
CA PRO A 81 7.38 0.93 -5.30
C PRO A 81 7.13 0.88 -6.81
N GLN A 82 8.16 1.02 -7.64
CA GLN A 82 8.01 0.93 -9.09
C GLN A 82 7.73 -0.51 -9.54
N ALA A 83 8.38 -1.49 -8.93
CA ALA A 83 8.12 -2.88 -9.22
C ALA A 83 6.71 -3.30 -8.75
N LEU A 84 6.27 -2.83 -7.57
CA LEU A 84 4.89 -2.99 -7.10
C LEU A 84 3.88 -2.35 -8.05
N ARG A 85 4.18 -1.16 -8.58
CA ARG A 85 3.36 -0.48 -9.58
C ARG A 85 3.23 -1.32 -10.85
N ALA A 86 4.33 -1.80 -11.40
CA ALA A 86 4.34 -2.59 -12.62
C ALA A 86 3.56 -3.92 -12.47
N VAL A 87 3.64 -4.56 -11.30
CA VAL A 87 2.89 -5.79 -11.00
C VAL A 87 1.39 -5.49 -10.84
N LEU A 88 1.02 -4.43 -10.15
CA LEU A 88 -0.38 -4.09 -9.89
C LEU A 88 -1.07 -3.54 -11.14
N TRP A 89 -0.43 -2.61 -11.84
CA TRP A 89 -0.97 -1.88 -12.99
C TRP A 89 -0.48 -2.44 -14.33
N LYS A 90 -0.50 -3.76 -14.47
CA LYS A 90 -0.04 -4.46 -15.66
C LYS A 90 -0.93 -4.31 -16.89
N ASP A 91 -2.20 -3.95 -16.69
CA ASP A 91 -3.17 -3.71 -17.76
C ASP A 91 -3.04 -2.27 -18.26
N ALA A 92 -2.88 -2.08 -19.57
CA ALA A 92 -2.63 -0.77 -20.17
C ALA A 92 -3.80 0.21 -19.97
N GLY A 93 -5.06 -0.26 -19.98
CA GLY A 93 -6.23 0.59 -19.77
C GLY A 93 -6.27 1.14 -18.35
N SER A 94 -6.14 0.28 -17.35
CA SER A 94 -6.11 0.69 -15.95
C SER A 94 -4.88 1.54 -15.61
N LEU A 95 -3.73 1.29 -16.24
CA LEU A 95 -2.53 2.11 -16.10
C LEU A 95 -2.76 3.53 -16.63
N ALA A 96 -3.39 3.68 -17.81
CA ALA A 96 -3.72 4.99 -18.38
C ALA A 96 -4.65 5.80 -17.46
N ILE A 97 -5.59 5.13 -16.78
CA ILE A 97 -6.45 5.78 -15.77
C ILE A 97 -5.60 6.25 -14.57
N LEU A 98 -4.68 5.40 -14.07
CA LEU A 98 -3.78 5.80 -12.99
C LEU A 98 -2.95 7.03 -13.38
N GLU A 99 -2.38 7.05 -14.57
CA GLU A 99 -1.56 8.17 -15.06
C GLU A 99 -2.37 9.47 -15.17
N ALA A 100 -3.62 9.38 -15.60
CA ALA A 100 -4.52 10.52 -15.61
C ALA A 100 -4.80 11.05 -14.19
N ILE A 101 -5.07 10.15 -13.22
CA ILE A 101 -5.26 10.53 -11.80
C ILE A 101 -3.98 11.16 -11.24
N GLU A 102 -2.82 10.60 -11.54
CA GLU A 102 -1.53 11.16 -11.11
C GLU A 102 -1.25 12.53 -11.74
N GLY A 103 -1.68 12.75 -12.98
CA GLY A 103 -1.61 14.06 -13.64
C GLY A 103 -2.42 15.13 -12.91
N VAL A 104 -3.65 14.83 -12.54
CA VAL A 104 -4.51 15.72 -11.74
C VAL A 104 -3.92 15.94 -10.34
N ALA A 105 -3.53 14.85 -9.67
CA ALA A 105 -2.97 14.92 -8.32
C ALA A 105 -1.63 15.67 -8.28
N GLY A 106 -0.80 15.53 -9.32
CA GLY A 106 0.50 16.21 -9.45
C GLY A 106 0.37 17.74 -9.63
N GLY A 107 -0.77 18.21 -10.11
CA GLY A 107 -1.09 19.65 -10.17
C GLY A 107 -1.41 20.27 -8.81
N VAL A 108 -1.59 19.47 -7.77
CA VAL A 108 -1.93 19.95 -6.42
C VAL A 108 -0.68 19.95 -5.54
N GLU A 109 -0.30 21.12 -5.06
CA GLU A 109 0.89 21.28 -4.21
C GLU A 109 0.86 20.42 -2.95
N GLY A 110 1.96 19.73 -2.68
CA GLY A 110 2.16 18.91 -1.49
C GLY A 110 1.47 17.55 -1.51
N VAL A 111 0.88 17.14 -2.64
CA VAL A 111 0.36 15.78 -2.81
C VAL A 111 1.52 14.80 -3.05
N ILE A 112 1.44 13.67 -2.37
CA ILE A 112 2.40 12.57 -2.48
C ILE A 112 1.63 11.31 -2.87
N SER A 113 2.05 10.66 -3.94
CA SER A 113 1.59 9.33 -4.29
C SER A 113 2.41 8.26 -3.56
N GLY A 114 1.76 7.18 -3.16
CA GLY A 114 2.41 6.04 -2.50
C GLY A 114 1.90 4.72 -3.07
N GLN A 115 2.80 3.88 -3.57
CA GLN A 115 2.45 2.57 -4.09
C GLN A 115 2.33 1.55 -2.96
N ARG A 116 1.27 0.76 -2.98
CA ARG A 116 1.02 -0.39 -2.12
C ARG A 116 0.86 -1.66 -2.96
N LYS A 117 0.85 -2.84 -2.34
CA LYS A 117 0.63 -4.11 -3.03
C LYS A 117 -0.73 -4.17 -3.74
N GLY A 118 -1.77 -3.57 -3.18
CA GLY A 118 -3.14 -3.63 -3.69
C GLY A 118 -3.71 -2.32 -4.25
N TYR A 119 -3.03 -1.19 -4.09
CA TYR A 119 -3.52 0.11 -4.55
C TYR A 119 -2.42 1.17 -4.60
N THR A 120 -2.69 2.27 -5.31
CA THR A 120 -1.91 3.51 -5.25
C THR A 120 -2.65 4.53 -4.40
N SER A 121 -1.99 5.13 -3.43
CA SER A 121 -2.57 6.12 -2.51
C SER A 121 -2.12 7.53 -2.83
N PHE A 122 -2.97 8.51 -2.54
CA PHE A 122 -2.65 9.93 -2.63
C PHE A 122 -2.88 10.57 -1.27
N SER A 123 -1.89 11.30 -0.81
CA SER A 123 -1.87 11.89 0.53
C SER A 123 -1.30 13.29 0.50
N ARG A 124 -1.76 14.13 1.41
CA ARG A 124 -1.15 15.41 1.75
C ARG A 124 -0.65 15.34 3.21
N ALA A 125 -1.42 15.83 4.17
CA ALA A 125 -1.20 15.52 5.59
C ALA A 125 -1.75 14.13 5.96
N VAL A 126 -2.86 13.75 5.34
CA VAL A 126 -3.51 12.44 5.48
C VAL A 126 -3.87 11.88 4.09
N GLN A 127 -4.13 10.59 4.01
CA GLN A 127 -4.64 9.98 2.79
C GLN A 127 -6.05 10.52 2.49
N PHE A 128 -6.24 11.04 1.28
CA PHE A 128 -7.52 11.58 0.81
C PHE A 128 -8.06 10.82 -0.42
N ALA A 129 -7.19 10.08 -1.13
CA ALA A 129 -7.60 9.25 -2.25
C ALA A 129 -6.76 7.98 -2.35
N ALA A 130 -7.31 6.96 -2.99
CA ALA A 130 -6.59 5.76 -3.40
C ALA A 130 -7.26 5.17 -4.64
N THR A 131 -6.47 4.51 -5.48
CA THR A 131 -6.98 3.85 -6.68
C THR A 131 -6.38 2.46 -6.84
N ARG A 132 -7.15 1.54 -7.38
CA ARG A 132 -6.73 0.18 -7.72
C ARG A 132 -7.31 -0.26 -9.06
N PRO A 133 -6.59 -1.13 -9.80
CA PRO A 133 -7.11 -1.66 -11.05
C PRO A 133 -8.31 -2.59 -10.80
N LEU A 134 -9.21 -2.59 -11.76
CA LEU A 134 -10.28 -3.56 -11.92
C LEU A 134 -10.03 -4.39 -13.18
N LYS A 135 -10.79 -5.47 -13.33
CA LYS A 135 -10.75 -6.29 -14.56
C LYS A 135 -11.26 -5.47 -15.75
N GLY A 136 -10.71 -5.76 -16.94
CA GLY A 136 -11.15 -5.13 -18.19
C GLY A 136 -10.66 -3.69 -18.37
N GLY A 137 -9.46 -3.36 -17.88
CA GLY A 137 -8.83 -2.06 -18.11
C GLY A 137 -9.41 -0.90 -17.30
N ARG A 138 -10.31 -1.20 -16.35
CA ARG A 138 -10.97 -0.22 -15.50
C ARG A 138 -10.19 0.03 -14.20
N ALA A 139 -10.57 1.05 -13.46
CA ALA A 139 -10.03 1.31 -12.13
C ALA A 139 -11.12 1.76 -11.15
N LEU A 140 -10.94 1.48 -9.88
CA LEU A 140 -11.74 2.01 -8.79
C LEU A 140 -10.97 3.13 -8.09
N LEU A 141 -11.56 4.31 -7.99
CA LEU A 141 -11.03 5.44 -7.26
C LEU A 141 -11.84 5.64 -5.99
N GLY A 142 -11.18 5.59 -4.83
CA GLY A 142 -11.76 5.90 -3.53
C GLY A 142 -11.34 7.30 -3.08
N LEU A 143 -12.28 8.06 -2.55
CA LEU A 143 -12.12 9.46 -2.20
C LEU A 143 -12.62 9.72 -0.77
N LYS A 144 -11.95 10.65 -0.08
CA LYS A 144 -12.42 11.22 1.18
C LYS A 144 -13.35 12.41 0.88
N LEU A 145 -14.49 12.11 0.29
CA LEU A 145 -15.52 13.08 -0.07
C LEU A 145 -16.88 12.63 0.44
N ASP A 146 -17.79 13.59 0.62
CA ASP A 146 -19.20 13.27 0.73
C ASP A 146 -19.71 12.81 -0.63
N ARG A 147 -20.38 11.65 -0.68
CA ARG A 147 -20.98 11.13 -1.91
C ARG A 147 -22.01 12.06 -2.56
N ALA A 148 -22.60 12.96 -1.76
CA ALA A 148 -23.54 13.97 -2.24
C ALA A 148 -22.90 15.03 -3.13
N MET A 149 -21.56 15.11 -3.17
CA MET A 149 -20.84 16.07 -4.02
C MET A 149 -20.89 15.74 -5.52
N SER A 150 -21.17 14.49 -5.88
CA SER A 150 -21.33 14.08 -7.28
C SER A 150 -22.20 12.84 -7.39
N GLU A 151 -23.07 12.80 -8.39
CA GLU A 151 -23.91 11.63 -8.71
C GLU A 151 -23.08 10.41 -9.14
N ARG A 152 -21.85 10.61 -9.58
CA ARG A 152 -20.90 9.55 -9.95
C ARG A 152 -20.38 8.79 -8.73
N LEU A 153 -20.48 9.35 -7.52
CA LEU A 153 -19.94 8.75 -6.31
C LEU A 153 -20.93 7.76 -5.68
N THR A 154 -20.43 6.60 -5.34
CA THR A 154 -21.16 5.58 -4.60
C THR A 154 -20.50 5.34 -3.23
N PRO A 155 -21.20 4.77 -2.23
CA PRO A 155 -20.60 4.43 -0.96
C PRO A 155 -19.48 3.40 -1.13
N ALA A 156 -18.35 3.60 -0.45
CA ALA A 156 -17.28 2.61 -0.39
C ALA A 156 -17.78 1.33 0.31
N VAL A 157 -17.46 0.17 -0.26
CA VAL A 157 -17.78 -1.11 0.34
C VAL A 157 -16.73 -1.44 1.40
N ARG A 158 -17.13 -1.97 2.56
CA ARG A 158 -16.25 -2.32 3.69
C ARG A 158 -15.06 -3.26 3.36
N ARG A 159 -15.01 -3.81 2.15
CA ARG A 159 -13.99 -4.79 1.72
C ARG A 159 -12.76 -4.17 1.03
N GLU A 160 -12.74 -2.85 0.88
CA GLU A 160 -11.59 -2.20 0.28
C GLU A 160 -10.40 -2.20 1.24
N SER A 161 -9.20 -2.48 0.70
CA SER A 161 -7.95 -2.60 1.46
C SER A 161 -7.33 -1.26 1.82
N TRP A 162 -7.89 -0.16 1.34
CA TRP A 162 -7.45 1.19 1.67
C TRP A 162 -8.10 1.75 2.95
N SER A 163 -7.77 2.98 3.31
CA SER A 163 -8.26 3.62 4.53
C SER A 163 -9.78 3.69 4.61
N GLU A 164 -10.35 3.39 5.78
CA GLU A 164 -11.78 3.56 6.09
C GLU A 164 -12.27 5.02 5.94
N ARG A 165 -11.33 5.98 5.84
CA ARG A 165 -11.64 7.40 5.60
C ARG A 165 -12.08 7.68 4.16
N LEU A 166 -11.82 6.77 3.23
CA LEU A 166 -12.28 6.88 1.85
C LEU A 166 -13.70 6.33 1.75
N THR A 167 -14.67 7.21 1.97
CA THR A 167 -16.07 6.84 2.14
C THR A 167 -16.88 6.82 0.85
N ALA A 168 -16.34 7.42 -0.22
CA ALA A 168 -16.95 7.45 -1.54
C ALA A 168 -16.04 6.80 -2.56
N VAL A 169 -16.62 6.11 -3.54
CA VAL A 169 -15.90 5.49 -4.64
C VAL A 169 -16.55 5.80 -5.99
N VAL A 170 -15.73 5.81 -7.02
CA VAL A 170 -16.18 5.87 -8.42
C VAL A 170 -15.40 4.84 -9.24
N GLU A 171 -16.11 4.14 -10.10
CA GLU A 171 -15.51 3.25 -11.09
C GLU A 171 -15.21 4.04 -12.37
N LEU A 172 -13.99 3.93 -12.85
CA LEU A 172 -13.48 4.61 -14.03
C LEU A 172 -13.24 3.59 -15.13
N GLU A 173 -13.82 3.81 -16.30
CA GLU A 173 -13.72 2.94 -17.48
C GLU A 173 -12.62 3.40 -18.45
N GLY A 174 -12.14 4.62 -18.30
CA GLY A 174 -11.07 5.18 -19.13
C GLY A 174 -10.51 6.49 -18.57
N PRO A 175 -9.33 6.92 -19.05
CA PRO A 175 -8.65 8.11 -18.57
C PRO A 175 -9.43 9.41 -18.83
N GLY A 176 -10.30 9.44 -19.85
CA GLY A 176 -11.14 10.61 -20.15
C GLY A 176 -12.23 10.89 -19.11
N GLN A 177 -12.45 9.98 -18.15
CA GLN A 177 -13.38 10.20 -17.03
C GLN A 177 -12.68 10.80 -15.80
N VAL A 178 -11.35 10.96 -15.86
CA VAL A 178 -10.55 11.64 -14.81
C VAL A 178 -10.55 13.12 -15.16
N ASP A 179 -11.45 13.84 -14.57
CA ASP A 179 -11.60 15.28 -14.66
C ASP A 179 -11.32 15.92 -13.30
N GLY A 180 -11.13 17.24 -13.29
CA GLY A 180 -10.87 17.98 -12.07
C GLY A 180 -12.13 18.35 -11.28
N GLU A 181 -13.31 17.81 -11.67
CA GLU A 181 -14.61 18.06 -11.03
C GLU A 181 -14.98 16.98 -10.02
#